data_6ffe0ee5c4305c34abdcc27923175c0a
#
_entry.id   6ffe0ee5c4305c34abdcc27923175c0a
#
_cell.length_a   1.000
_cell.length_b   1.000
_cell.length_c   1.000
_cell.angle_alpha   90.00
_cell.angle_beta   90.00
_cell.angle_gamma   90.00
#
_symmetry.space_group_name_H-M   'P 1'
#
loop_
_entity.id
_entity.type
_entity.pdbx_description
1 polymer ?
#
loop_
_entity_poly.entity_id
_entity_poly.type
_entity_poly.pdbx_seq_one_letter_code
_entity_poly.pdbx_strand_id
1 'polypeptide(L)'
;TVLMAGQGRGGHSYFALDITKPLAPEFLFAFENDIMDSRIYHWDGAGNRQSLSYLSSITDEYNYSKLGESWSVPSIVPMVENNTVKWVAAFAAGYNGGVNTAYGSSIYVIDLENDGKVLKRVDLADVNNNIANSAPASLVSVTADGTSKAKYKGSLLYVADLEGKKWKFNLTDKDTLYDLTPIFNAEATVENDRMEFYQMT
;
A
#
# COMPACT_ATOMS: atom_id res chain seq x y z
N THR A 1 6.69 -3.12 19.13
CA THR A 1 5.62 -3.75 18.33
C THR A 1 4.76 -2.64 17.73
N VAL A 2 4.57 -2.68 16.41
CA VAL A 2 3.77 -1.67 15.70
C VAL A 2 2.42 -2.26 15.31
N LEU A 3 1.36 -1.47 15.51
CA LEU A 3 0.03 -1.67 14.96
C LEU A 3 -0.20 -0.59 13.89
N MET A 4 -0.63 -0.98 12.71
CA MET A 4 -1.10 -0.05 11.68
C MET A 4 -2.50 -0.46 11.23
N ALA A 5 -3.40 0.52 11.10
CA ALA A 5 -4.79 0.26 10.72
C ALA A 5 -5.33 1.38 9.81
N GLY A 6 -6.23 0.98 8.92
CA GLY A 6 -6.99 1.89 8.05
C GLY A 6 -8.42 2.07 8.55
N GLN A 7 -9.13 3.03 7.97
CA GLN A 7 -10.54 3.32 8.28
C GLN A 7 -11.54 2.44 7.50
N GLY A 8 -11.07 1.64 6.56
CA GLY A 8 -11.92 0.86 5.69
C GLY A 8 -12.82 1.76 4.83
N ARG A 9 -14.12 1.43 4.77
CA ARG A 9 -15.12 2.24 4.06
C ARG A 9 -15.32 3.64 4.66
N GLY A 10 -14.78 3.87 5.88
CA GLY A 10 -14.95 5.15 6.59
C GLY A 10 -14.05 6.27 6.09
N GLY A 11 -13.03 5.99 5.27
CA GLY A 11 -12.15 7.04 4.80
C GLY A 11 -10.88 6.55 4.09
N HIS A 12 -10.04 7.52 3.76
CA HIS A 12 -8.83 7.36 2.97
C HIS A 12 -7.59 7.60 3.85
N SER A 13 -7.54 6.97 5.02
CA SER A 13 -6.47 7.22 5.99
C SER A 13 -5.97 5.95 6.65
N TYR A 14 -4.75 6.04 7.14
CA TYR A 14 -4.10 5.06 8.00
C TYR A 14 -3.45 5.77 9.19
N PHE A 15 -3.31 5.02 10.28
CA PHE A 15 -2.53 5.45 11.45
C PHE A 15 -1.68 4.30 11.97
N ALA A 16 -0.60 4.65 12.67
CA ALA A 16 0.30 3.70 13.30
C ALA A 16 0.50 4.03 14.78
N LEU A 17 0.59 2.98 15.59
CA LEU A 17 0.83 3.04 17.03
C LEU A 17 1.98 2.12 17.42
N ASP A 18 2.81 2.55 18.34
CA ASP A 18 3.65 1.62 19.10
C ASP A 18 2.84 1.01 20.24
N ILE A 19 2.65 -0.29 20.16
CA ILE A 19 1.94 -1.10 21.16
C ILE A 19 2.89 -2.01 21.95
N THR A 20 4.17 -1.67 22.01
CA THR A 20 5.16 -2.39 22.82
C THR A 20 4.72 -2.46 24.28
N LYS A 21 4.06 -1.40 24.75
CA LYS A 21 3.36 -1.36 26.04
C LYS A 21 1.84 -1.31 25.79
N PRO A 22 1.14 -2.45 25.76
CA PRO A 22 -0.26 -2.51 25.32
C PRO A 22 -1.23 -1.62 26.13
N LEU A 23 -0.92 -1.36 27.40
CA LEU A 23 -1.73 -0.50 28.26
C LEU A 23 -1.40 1.00 28.16
N ALA A 24 -0.37 1.35 27.39
CA ALA A 24 0.08 2.70 27.13
C ALA A 24 0.60 2.81 25.69
N PRO A 25 -0.28 2.67 24.67
CA PRO A 25 0.14 2.80 23.29
C PRO A 25 0.60 4.23 23.00
N GLU A 26 1.63 4.35 22.17
CA GLU A 26 2.18 5.64 21.75
C GLU A 26 1.85 5.85 20.26
N PHE A 27 1.42 7.08 19.93
CA PHE A 27 1.16 7.45 18.54
C PHE A 27 2.48 7.59 17.78
N LEU A 28 2.54 7.00 16.56
CA LEU A 28 3.71 7.08 15.69
C LEU A 28 3.48 8.07 14.56
N PHE A 29 2.46 7.87 13.76
CA PHE A 29 2.08 8.75 12.66
C PHE A 29 0.68 8.43 12.15
N ALA A 30 0.15 9.35 11.34
CA ALA A 30 -1.04 9.11 10.52
C ALA A 30 -0.94 9.88 9.22
N PHE A 31 -1.68 9.42 8.23
CA PHE A 31 -1.86 10.14 6.98
C PHE A 31 -3.27 9.93 6.43
N GLU A 32 -3.75 10.93 5.71
CA GLU A 32 -5.06 10.96 5.10
C GLU A 32 -4.96 11.57 3.69
N ASN A 33 -5.65 10.97 2.75
CA ASN A 33 -5.85 11.53 1.43
C ASN A 33 -7.22 12.22 1.38
N ASP A 34 -7.25 13.53 1.54
CA ASP A 34 -8.44 14.33 1.33
C ASP A 34 -8.62 14.60 -0.17
N ILE A 35 -9.41 13.72 -0.80
CA ILE A 35 -9.66 13.76 -2.23
C ILE A 35 -10.48 15.00 -2.61
N MET A 36 -11.38 15.45 -1.73
CA MET A 36 -12.27 16.58 -1.99
C MET A 36 -11.48 17.89 -2.08
N ASP A 37 -10.52 18.07 -1.17
CA ASP A 37 -9.67 19.25 -1.12
C ASP A 37 -8.36 19.10 -1.88
N SER A 38 -8.11 17.93 -2.50
CA SER A 38 -6.87 17.59 -3.21
C SER A 38 -5.62 17.82 -2.33
N ARG A 39 -5.66 17.26 -1.13
CA ARG A 39 -4.64 17.42 -0.10
C ARG A 39 -4.30 16.10 0.56
N ILE A 40 -3.04 16.01 1.00
CA ILE A 40 -2.62 15.02 1.96
C ILE A 40 -2.47 15.71 3.31
N TYR A 41 -3.08 15.13 4.33
CA TYR A 41 -2.78 15.45 5.71
C TYR A 41 -1.85 14.37 6.27
N HIS A 42 -0.79 14.81 6.92
CA HIS A 42 0.18 13.94 7.57
C HIS A 42 0.41 14.42 9.00
N TRP A 43 0.46 13.49 9.95
CA TRP A 43 0.78 13.72 11.35
C TRP A 43 2.04 12.96 11.70
N ASP A 44 3.03 13.66 12.23
CA ASP A 44 4.26 13.06 12.77
C ASP A 44 4.05 12.46 14.17
N GLY A 45 5.07 11.78 14.70
CA GLY A 45 5.03 11.14 16.02
C GLY A 45 4.81 12.11 17.18
N ALA A 46 5.04 13.41 16.99
CA ALA A 46 4.73 14.46 17.97
C ALA A 46 3.28 14.97 17.83
N GLY A 47 2.52 14.49 16.85
CA GLY A 47 1.15 14.93 16.57
C GLY A 47 1.06 16.22 15.76
N ASN A 48 2.16 16.73 15.22
CA ASN A 48 2.12 17.91 14.37
C ASN A 48 1.52 17.55 13.01
N ARG A 49 0.50 18.31 12.58
CA ARG A 49 -0.15 18.12 11.30
C ARG A 49 0.48 18.97 10.21
N GLN A 50 0.84 18.34 9.11
CA GLN A 50 1.17 19.00 7.84
C GLN A 50 -0.01 18.87 6.86
N SER A 51 -0.17 19.86 5.99
CA SER A 51 -1.16 19.86 4.91
C SER A 51 -0.44 20.11 3.59
N LEU A 52 -0.45 19.10 2.70
CA LEU A 52 0.30 19.09 1.45
C LEU A 52 -0.70 19.10 0.27
N SER A 53 -0.70 20.16 -0.51
CA SER A 53 -1.53 20.26 -1.72
C SER A 53 -0.93 19.44 -2.86
N TYR A 54 -1.75 18.71 -3.62
CA TYR A 54 -1.32 17.98 -4.82
C TYR A 54 -0.63 18.86 -5.85
N LEU A 55 -1.01 20.14 -5.92
CA LEU A 55 -0.56 21.06 -6.95
C LEU A 55 0.72 21.82 -6.58
N SER A 56 1.01 21.98 -5.30
CA SER A 56 2.03 22.96 -4.90
C SER A 56 3.00 22.53 -3.81
N SER A 57 2.65 21.57 -2.97
CA SER A 57 3.46 21.24 -1.79
C SER A 57 3.64 19.74 -1.52
N ILE A 58 3.00 18.87 -2.31
CA ILE A 58 3.21 17.43 -2.17
C ILE A 58 4.64 17.07 -2.54
N THR A 59 5.26 16.25 -1.72
CA THR A 59 6.58 15.68 -1.97
C THR A 59 6.44 14.17 -2.21
N ASP A 60 7.41 13.55 -2.87
CA ASP A 60 7.40 12.10 -3.11
C ASP A 60 7.32 11.31 -1.79
N GLU A 61 7.95 11.83 -0.74
CA GLU A 61 7.97 11.21 0.61
C GLU A 61 6.59 11.11 1.29
N TYR A 62 5.62 11.94 0.88
CA TYR A 62 4.27 11.94 1.45
C TYR A 62 3.20 11.90 0.37
N ASN A 63 3.54 11.32 -0.80
CA ASN A 63 2.61 11.26 -1.92
C ASN A 63 1.60 10.11 -1.77
N TYR A 64 0.60 10.32 -0.93
CA TYR A 64 -0.55 9.43 -0.76
C TYR A 64 -1.73 9.78 -1.68
N SER A 65 -1.52 10.61 -2.71
CA SER A 65 -2.58 11.10 -3.60
C SER A 65 -3.32 10.03 -4.41
N LYS A 66 -2.79 8.80 -4.45
CA LYS A 66 -3.46 7.66 -5.10
C LYS A 66 -4.22 6.76 -4.11
N LEU A 67 -4.23 7.10 -2.84
CA LEU A 67 -4.94 6.33 -1.83
C LEU A 67 -6.45 6.54 -1.98
N GLY A 68 -7.17 5.43 -2.15
CA GLY A 68 -8.62 5.34 -2.07
C GLY A 68 -9.09 4.96 -0.66
N GLU A 69 -10.30 4.41 -0.54
CA GLU A 69 -10.79 3.88 0.74
C GLU A 69 -9.83 2.81 1.29
N SER A 70 -9.45 2.93 2.55
CA SER A 70 -8.36 2.15 3.17
C SER A 70 -8.78 0.75 3.63
N TRP A 71 -9.27 -0.06 2.69
CA TRP A 71 -9.70 -1.44 2.93
C TRP A 71 -8.54 -2.43 3.14
N SER A 72 -7.41 -2.17 2.49
CA SER A 72 -6.25 -3.05 2.56
C SER A 72 -5.63 -3.01 3.96
N VAL A 73 -5.56 -4.16 4.64
CA VAL A 73 -4.84 -4.28 5.89
C VAL A 73 -3.34 -4.23 5.61
N PRO A 74 -2.58 -3.32 6.22
CA PRO A 74 -1.14 -3.23 6.00
C PRO A 74 -0.40 -4.48 6.47
N SER A 75 0.49 -4.98 5.62
CA SER A 75 1.44 -6.06 5.97
C SER A 75 2.74 -5.44 6.45
N ILE A 76 3.11 -5.70 7.70
CA ILE A 76 4.43 -5.30 8.25
C ILE A 76 5.43 -6.40 7.92
N VAL A 77 6.39 -6.11 7.06
CA VAL A 77 7.29 -7.10 6.48
C VAL A 77 8.72 -6.60 6.41
N PRO A 78 9.71 -7.50 6.40
CA PRO A 78 11.08 -7.13 6.08
C PRO A 78 11.23 -6.86 4.58
N MET A 79 11.96 -5.82 4.26
CA MET A 79 12.44 -5.46 2.93
C MET A 79 13.97 -5.45 2.95
N VAL A 80 14.62 -5.85 1.86
CA VAL A 80 16.07 -5.74 1.73
C VAL A 80 16.42 -4.72 0.66
N GLU A 81 17.14 -3.71 1.08
CA GLU A 81 17.71 -2.71 0.20
C GLU A 81 19.20 -2.52 0.49
N ASN A 82 20.05 -2.61 -0.52
CA ASN A 82 21.50 -2.49 -0.39
C ASN A 82 22.11 -3.37 0.72
N ASN A 83 21.68 -4.65 0.79
CA ASN A 83 22.06 -5.62 1.82
C ASN A 83 21.64 -5.24 3.26
N THR A 84 20.78 -4.25 3.41
CA THR A 84 20.25 -3.83 4.71
C THR A 84 18.79 -4.25 4.81
N VAL A 85 18.42 -4.86 5.94
CA VAL A 85 17.03 -5.21 6.24
C VAL A 85 16.37 -4.01 6.90
N LYS A 86 15.23 -3.60 6.34
CA LYS A 86 14.31 -2.62 6.94
C LYS A 86 12.95 -3.26 7.19
N TRP A 87 12.29 -2.85 8.24
CA TRP A 87 10.89 -3.18 8.46
C TRP A 87 10.00 -2.08 7.89
N VAL A 88 9.14 -2.48 6.98
CA VAL A 88 8.26 -1.58 6.24
C VAL A 88 6.80 -2.02 6.40
N ALA A 89 5.87 -1.10 6.21
CA ALA A 89 4.50 -1.47 5.97
C ALA A 89 4.20 -1.39 4.47
N ALA A 90 3.54 -2.42 3.95
CA ALA A 90 3.07 -2.46 2.58
C ALA A 90 1.56 -2.67 2.55
N PHE A 91 0.86 -1.95 1.69
CA PHE A 91 -0.59 -2.05 1.53
C PHE A 91 -1.00 -1.63 0.12
N ALA A 92 -2.12 -2.17 -0.32
CA ALA A 92 -2.73 -1.74 -1.57
C ALA A 92 -3.53 -0.44 -1.36
N ALA A 93 -3.63 0.36 -2.40
CA ALA A 93 -4.22 1.69 -2.30
C ALA A 93 -5.74 1.71 -2.06
N GLY A 94 -6.37 0.56 -2.04
CA GLY A 94 -7.75 0.43 -1.60
C GLY A 94 -8.79 0.56 -2.72
N TYR A 95 -9.96 1.11 -2.41
CA TYR A 95 -11.09 1.17 -3.31
C TYR A 95 -11.41 2.61 -3.73
N ASN A 96 -11.73 2.80 -4.99
CA ASN A 96 -12.04 4.12 -5.56
C ASN A 96 -13.53 4.40 -5.77
N GLY A 97 -14.40 3.52 -5.28
CA GLY A 97 -15.86 3.63 -5.51
C GLY A 97 -16.30 3.25 -6.92
N GLY A 98 -15.41 2.72 -7.76
CA GLY A 98 -15.71 2.38 -9.16
C GLY A 98 -15.88 3.58 -10.08
N VAL A 99 -15.61 4.79 -9.60
CA VAL A 99 -15.96 6.04 -10.31
C VAL A 99 -14.72 6.78 -10.81
N ASN A 100 -13.56 6.57 -10.19
CA ASN A 100 -12.36 7.32 -10.53
C ASN A 100 -11.11 6.46 -10.51
N THR A 101 -10.56 6.19 -11.68
CA THR A 101 -9.34 5.40 -11.89
C THR A 101 -8.08 6.04 -11.30
N ALA A 102 -8.15 7.30 -10.86
CA ALA A 102 -7.01 7.99 -10.27
C ALA A 102 -6.64 7.48 -8.86
N TYR A 103 -7.55 6.78 -8.19
CA TYR A 103 -7.37 6.33 -6.80
C TYR A 103 -7.52 4.81 -6.69
N GLY A 104 -6.89 4.22 -5.69
CA GLY A 104 -7.03 2.80 -5.39
C GLY A 104 -6.14 1.86 -6.22
N SER A 105 -5.46 2.35 -7.25
CA SER A 105 -4.76 1.53 -8.25
C SER A 105 -3.25 1.48 -8.03
N SER A 106 -2.80 1.39 -6.80
CA SER A 106 -1.37 1.41 -6.47
C SER A 106 -1.06 0.48 -5.30
N ILE A 107 0.22 0.16 -5.14
CA ILE A 107 0.79 -0.46 -3.94
C ILE A 107 1.72 0.57 -3.31
N TYR A 108 1.60 0.75 -2.01
CA TYR A 108 2.48 1.58 -1.20
C TYR A 108 3.42 0.73 -0.36
N VAL A 109 4.67 1.17 -0.26
CA VAL A 109 5.65 0.72 0.73
C VAL A 109 6.11 1.93 1.50
N ILE A 110 5.98 1.89 2.82
CA ILE A 110 6.26 3.02 3.69
C ILE A 110 7.25 2.66 4.79
N ASP A 111 8.03 3.64 5.22
CA ASP A 111 9.00 3.52 6.29
C ASP A 111 8.31 3.71 7.65
N LEU A 112 8.32 2.68 8.47
CA LEU A 112 7.73 2.71 9.82
C LEU A 112 8.56 3.51 10.83
N GLU A 113 9.85 3.71 10.58
CA GLU A 113 10.77 4.40 11.47
C GLU A 113 10.90 5.90 11.16
N ASN A 114 10.34 6.33 10.02
CA ASN A 114 10.38 7.71 9.54
C ASN A 114 8.98 8.24 9.23
N ASP A 115 8.12 8.26 10.24
CA ASP A 115 6.79 8.88 10.20
C ASP A 115 5.92 8.46 9.00
N GLY A 116 6.08 7.22 8.54
CA GLY A 116 5.31 6.70 7.41
C GLY A 116 5.69 7.30 6.05
N LYS A 117 6.93 7.74 5.85
CA LYS A 117 7.37 8.21 4.53
C LYS A 117 7.20 7.14 3.46
N VAL A 118 6.71 7.54 2.31
CA VAL A 118 6.60 6.66 1.13
C VAL A 118 8.00 6.35 0.60
N LEU A 119 8.42 5.11 0.74
CA LEU A 119 9.64 4.59 0.12
C LEU A 119 9.41 4.29 -1.35
N LYS A 120 8.24 3.74 -1.66
CA LYS A 120 7.84 3.44 -3.02
C LYS A 120 6.33 3.42 -3.16
N ARG A 121 5.82 4.00 -4.23
CA ARG A 121 4.51 3.74 -4.79
C ARG A 121 4.70 3.09 -6.16
N VAL A 122 3.97 2.03 -6.44
CA VAL A 122 3.93 1.39 -7.75
C VAL A 122 2.48 1.35 -8.21
N ASP A 123 2.22 1.97 -9.35
CA ASP A 123 0.88 1.99 -9.93
C ASP A 123 0.63 0.68 -10.67
N LEU A 124 -0.55 0.09 -10.47
CA LEU A 124 -0.99 -1.10 -11.19
C LEU A 124 -1.28 -0.70 -12.65
N ALA A 125 -0.71 -1.44 -13.59
CA ALA A 125 -0.90 -1.16 -14.99
C ALA A 125 -2.30 -1.61 -15.45
N ASP A 126 -2.99 -0.73 -16.16
CA ASP A 126 -4.18 -1.07 -16.92
C ASP A 126 -3.79 -1.28 -18.38
N VAL A 127 -4.11 -2.47 -18.92
CA VAL A 127 -3.77 -2.85 -20.30
C VAL A 127 -4.57 -2.02 -21.30
N ASN A 128 -5.78 -1.61 -20.94
CA ASN A 128 -6.71 -0.96 -21.89
C ASN A 128 -7.00 0.50 -21.52
N ASN A 129 -6.48 1.03 -20.44
CA ASN A 129 -6.71 2.38 -19.90
C ASN A 129 -8.18 2.73 -19.64
N ASN A 130 -9.06 1.75 -19.53
CA ASN A 130 -10.50 1.96 -19.44
C ASN A 130 -11.09 1.57 -18.09
N ILE A 131 -10.35 0.81 -17.27
CA ILE A 131 -10.86 0.24 -16.01
C ILE A 131 -9.96 0.64 -14.86
N ALA A 132 -10.60 0.91 -13.74
CA ALA A 132 -9.93 1.18 -12.49
C ALA A 132 -9.35 -0.12 -11.91
N ASN A 133 -8.04 -0.26 -11.94
CA ASN A 133 -7.34 -1.38 -11.30
C ASN A 133 -7.33 -1.25 -9.78
N SER A 134 -8.45 -0.90 -9.17
CA SER A 134 -8.56 -0.82 -7.71
C SER A 134 -8.12 -2.11 -7.06
N ALA A 135 -7.33 -1.99 -6.01
CA ALA A 135 -6.85 -3.10 -5.20
C ALA A 135 -7.27 -2.91 -3.74
N PRO A 136 -8.52 -3.24 -3.39
CA PRO A 136 -9.02 -3.07 -2.03
C PRO A 136 -8.53 -4.15 -1.08
N ALA A 137 -8.09 -5.28 -1.62
CA ALA A 137 -7.71 -6.42 -0.82
C ALA A 137 -6.37 -6.23 -0.10
N SER A 138 -6.22 -6.92 1.03
CA SER A 138 -4.96 -6.98 1.75
C SER A 138 -3.90 -7.72 0.94
N LEU A 139 -2.64 -7.32 1.11
CA LEU A 139 -1.53 -8.04 0.52
C LEU A 139 -1.29 -9.36 1.26
N VAL A 140 -1.02 -10.42 0.52
CA VAL A 140 -0.49 -11.65 1.08
C VAL A 140 1.02 -11.61 1.02
N SER A 141 1.68 -11.68 2.18
CA SER A 141 3.13 -11.64 2.28
C SER A 141 3.72 -13.03 2.46
N VAL A 142 4.79 -13.32 1.73
CA VAL A 142 5.61 -14.52 1.87
C VAL A 142 7.05 -14.08 2.10
N THR A 143 7.59 -14.43 3.27
CA THR A 143 9.02 -14.25 3.54
C THR A 143 9.79 -15.43 2.99
N ALA A 144 10.88 -15.16 2.28
CA ALA A 144 11.62 -16.18 1.54
C ALA A 144 12.25 -17.27 2.42
N ASP A 145 12.43 -17.01 3.70
CA ASP A 145 13.10 -17.89 4.66
C ASP A 145 12.23 -18.12 5.90
N GLY A 146 11.29 -19.05 5.81
CA GLY A 146 10.41 -19.42 6.92
C GLY A 146 11.07 -20.23 8.05
N THR A 147 12.41 -20.29 8.13
CA THR A 147 13.11 -21.04 9.16
C THR A 147 13.76 -20.13 10.20
N SER A 148 13.76 -20.54 11.46
CA SER A 148 14.35 -19.79 12.57
C SER A 148 15.87 -19.54 12.47
N LYS A 149 16.52 -20.12 11.47
CA LYS A 149 17.96 -19.95 11.18
C LYS A 149 18.23 -19.07 9.96
N ALA A 150 17.21 -18.71 9.23
CA ALA A 150 17.37 -17.90 8.01
C ALA A 150 17.51 -16.41 8.35
N LYS A 151 18.45 -15.77 7.69
CA LYS A 151 18.49 -14.30 7.65
C LYS A 151 17.32 -13.84 6.80
N TYR A 152 16.56 -12.86 7.26
CA TYR A 152 15.52 -12.24 6.48
C TYR A 152 16.14 -11.67 5.20
N LYS A 153 15.62 -12.11 4.06
CA LYS A 153 16.05 -11.66 2.73
C LYS A 153 14.97 -10.83 2.04
N GLY A 154 14.08 -10.26 2.82
CA GLY A 154 12.93 -9.51 2.34
C GLY A 154 11.69 -10.37 2.16
N SER A 155 10.72 -9.84 1.45
CA SER A 155 9.39 -10.45 1.28
C SER A 155 8.93 -10.37 -0.16
N LEU A 156 8.15 -11.36 -0.57
CA LEU A 156 7.32 -11.29 -1.76
C LEU A 156 5.89 -10.97 -1.34
N LEU A 157 5.27 -10.05 -2.03
CA LEU A 157 3.89 -9.67 -1.78
C LEU A 157 3.02 -10.04 -2.97
N TYR A 158 1.80 -10.46 -2.69
CA TYR A 158 0.81 -10.80 -3.72
C TYR A 158 -0.45 -9.99 -3.47
N VAL A 159 -1.02 -9.46 -4.54
CA VAL A 159 -2.27 -8.69 -4.50
C VAL A 159 -3.13 -9.06 -5.70
N ALA A 160 -4.44 -9.00 -5.53
CA ALA A 160 -5.38 -9.03 -6.64
C ALA A 160 -6.03 -7.65 -6.81
N ASP A 161 -6.25 -7.26 -8.04
CA ASP A 161 -7.06 -6.10 -8.38
C ASP A 161 -8.48 -6.50 -8.81
N LEU A 162 -9.36 -5.52 -8.95
CA LEU A 162 -10.76 -5.76 -9.31
C LEU A 162 -10.95 -6.12 -10.80
N GLU A 163 -9.91 -6.05 -11.62
CA GLU A 163 -9.94 -6.53 -13.00
C GLU A 163 -9.57 -8.00 -13.13
N GLY A 164 -9.34 -8.69 -12.01
CA GLY A 164 -8.98 -10.11 -12.00
C GLY A 164 -7.52 -10.38 -12.31
N LYS A 165 -6.66 -9.40 -12.20
CA LYS A 165 -5.22 -9.60 -12.26
C LYS A 165 -4.68 -9.95 -10.89
N LYS A 166 -3.69 -10.83 -10.84
CA LYS A 166 -2.89 -11.10 -9.66
C LYS A 166 -1.46 -10.69 -9.92
N TRP A 167 -0.93 -9.93 -9.00
CA TRP A 167 0.38 -9.31 -9.08
C TRP A 167 1.30 -9.89 -8.03
N LYS A 168 2.56 -10.10 -8.41
CA LYS A 168 3.68 -10.36 -7.51
C LYS A 168 4.50 -9.08 -7.40
N PHE A 169 4.79 -8.66 -6.18
CA PHE A 169 5.58 -7.47 -5.88
C PHE A 169 6.81 -7.86 -5.05
N ASN A 170 7.99 -7.42 -5.46
CA ASN A 170 9.26 -7.87 -4.92
C ASN A 170 9.86 -6.88 -3.91
N LEU A 171 10.05 -7.33 -2.66
CA LEU A 171 10.77 -6.61 -1.61
C LEU A 171 11.99 -7.40 -1.11
N THR A 172 12.59 -8.23 -1.97
CA THR A 172 13.75 -9.07 -1.64
C THR A 172 15.03 -8.54 -2.27
N ASP A 173 16.17 -9.12 -1.88
CA ASP A 173 17.48 -8.93 -2.51
C ASP A 173 17.66 -9.76 -3.78
N LYS A 174 16.61 -10.42 -4.26
CA LYS A 174 16.60 -11.19 -5.51
C LYS A 174 15.88 -10.41 -6.58
N ASP A 175 16.44 -10.38 -7.76
CA ASP A 175 15.93 -9.61 -8.89
C ASP A 175 15.85 -8.10 -8.59
N THR A 176 15.01 -7.38 -9.32
CA THR A 176 14.84 -5.93 -9.15
C THR A 176 13.92 -5.64 -7.97
N LEU A 177 14.43 -4.86 -6.99
CA LEU A 177 13.60 -4.36 -5.89
C LEU A 177 12.44 -3.52 -6.44
N TYR A 178 11.26 -3.70 -5.88
CA TYR A 178 9.98 -3.08 -6.30
C TYR A 178 9.47 -3.53 -7.67
N ASP A 179 10.00 -4.62 -8.23
CA ASP A 179 9.43 -5.20 -9.45
C ASP A 179 8.01 -5.67 -9.22
N LEU A 180 7.12 -5.29 -10.14
CA LEU A 180 5.72 -5.67 -10.15
C LEU A 180 5.44 -6.54 -11.38
N THR A 181 5.19 -7.81 -11.15
CA THR A 181 4.99 -8.80 -12.23
C THR A 181 3.55 -9.33 -12.18
N PRO A 182 2.77 -9.28 -13.27
CA PRO A 182 1.50 -9.99 -13.35
C PRO A 182 1.76 -11.50 -13.40
N ILE A 183 1.15 -12.26 -12.48
CA ILE A 183 1.26 -13.74 -12.47
C ILE A 183 0.00 -14.42 -12.98
N PHE A 184 -1.09 -13.71 -13.03
CA PHE A 184 -2.36 -14.17 -13.56
C PHE A 184 -3.16 -12.97 -14.08
N ASN A 185 -3.83 -13.16 -15.20
CA ASN A 185 -4.70 -12.16 -15.79
C ASN A 185 -5.97 -12.84 -16.29
N ALA A 186 -7.10 -12.55 -15.67
CA ALA A 186 -8.43 -13.01 -16.07
C ALA A 186 -9.20 -11.93 -16.88
N GLU A 187 -8.55 -10.79 -17.15
CA GLU A 187 -9.17 -9.72 -17.92
C GLU A 187 -9.59 -10.20 -19.31
N ALA A 188 -10.84 -9.96 -19.65
CA ALA A 188 -11.34 -10.24 -20.98
C ALA A 188 -10.77 -9.24 -22.00
N THR A 189 -10.50 -9.72 -23.20
CA THR A 189 -10.02 -8.88 -24.32
C THR A 189 -11.12 -8.02 -24.92
N VAL A 190 -12.39 -8.35 -24.64
CA VAL A 190 -13.58 -7.63 -25.12
C VAL A 190 -14.24 -6.95 -23.92
N GLU A 191 -14.47 -5.65 -24.03
CA GLU A 191 -14.98 -4.81 -22.93
C GLU A 191 -16.30 -5.34 -22.33
N ASN A 192 -17.21 -5.84 -23.15
CA ASN A 192 -18.50 -6.37 -22.70
C ASN A 192 -18.41 -7.72 -21.95
N ASP A 193 -17.28 -8.42 -22.04
CA ASP A 193 -17.05 -9.69 -21.39
C ASP A 193 -16.26 -9.55 -20.09
N ARG A 194 -15.95 -8.34 -19.68
CA ARG A 194 -15.20 -8.05 -18.45
C ARG A 194 -16.06 -8.30 -17.22
N MET A 195 -15.45 -8.92 -16.25
CA MET A 195 -16.04 -9.13 -14.93
C MET A 195 -15.18 -8.47 -13.87
N GLU A 196 -15.82 -7.81 -12.95
CA GLU A 196 -15.16 -7.34 -11.73
C GLU A 196 -14.97 -8.50 -10.77
N PHE A 197 -13.75 -8.65 -10.25
CA PHE A 197 -13.42 -9.67 -9.28
C PHE A 197 -13.23 -9.04 -7.91
N TYR A 198 -14.07 -9.45 -6.98
CA TYR A 198 -13.86 -9.13 -5.58
C TYR A 198 -13.01 -10.24 -4.96
N GLN A 199 -11.87 -9.87 -4.42
CA GLN A 199 -11.07 -10.82 -3.65
C GLN A 199 -11.84 -11.22 -2.41
N MET A 200 -12.13 -12.50 -2.28
CA MET A 200 -12.50 -13.07 -0.99
C MET A 200 -11.21 -13.31 -0.19
N THR A 201 -11.20 -12.81 1.02
CA THR A 201 -10.15 -13.02 2.01
C THR A 201 -10.11 -14.46 2.48
#